data_50c1fbd644df767460a343b0b98b366c
#
_entry.id   50c1fbd644df767460a343b0b98b366c
#
_cell.length_a   1.000
_cell.length_b   1.000
_cell.length_c   1.000
_cell.angle_alpha   90.00
_cell.angle_beta   90.00
_cell.angle_gamma   90.00
#
_symmetry.space_group_name_H-M   'P 1'
#
loop_
_entity.id
_entity.type
_entity.pdbx_description
1 polymer ?
#
loop_
_entity_poly.entity_id
_entity_poly.type
_entity_poly.pdbx_seq_one_letter_code
_entity_poly.pdbx_strand_id
1 'polypeptide(L)'
;MAVKIRLTRLGAKKKPLYRIIVVDSRSPRDGRFIEEIGTYDPNKNPSEIKINEELAKKWLNNGAQPTDVVAKLFKVAGIEK
;
A
#
# COMPACT_ATOMS: atom_id res chain seq x y z
N MET A 1 13.65 -12.59 -5.43
CA MET A 1 13.05 -11.37 -5.96
C MET A 1 12.72 -10.43 -4.82
N ALA A 2 13.08 -9.18 -4.97
CA ALA A 2 12.71 -8.18 -3.98
C ALA A 2 11.31 -7.65 -4.31
N VAL A 3 10.41 -7.74 -3.36
CA VAL A 3 9.03 -7.26 -3.51
C VAL A 3 8.80 -6.14 -2.53
N LYS A 4 8.17 -5.08 -3.00
CA LYS A 4 7.88 -3.90 -2.18
C LYS A 4 6.38 -3.62 -2.14
N ILE A 5 5.95 -3.06 -1.02
CA ILE A 5 4.58 -2.57 -0.86
C ILE A 5 4.66 -1.05 -0.81
N ARG A 6 3.98 -0.38 -1.72
CA ARG A 6 4.02 1.08 -1.80
C ARG A 6 2.67 1.68 -2.15
N LEU A 7 2.58 2.99 -1.99
CA LEU A 7 1.39 3.73 -2.41
C LEU A 7 1.54 4.17 -3.86
N THR A 8 0.44 4.14 -4.58
CA THR A 8 0.34 4.77 -5.88
C THR A 8 -0.80 5.78 -5.83
N ARG A 9 -0.59 6.94 -6.45
CA ARG A 9 -1.58 8.00 -6.43
C ARG A 9 -2.63 7.78 -7.53
N LEU A 10 -3.89 7.91 -7.13
CA LEU A 10 -5.03 7.88 -8.04
C LEU A 10 -5.84 9.15 -7.83
N GLY A 11 -6.65 9.51 -8.81
CA GLY A 11 -7.64 10.57 -8.65
C GLY A 11 -7.17 11.94 -9.10
N ALA A 12 -8.01 12.94 -8.83
CA ALA A 12 -7.84 14.30 -9.30
C ALA A 12 -6.83 15.09 -8.46
N LYS A 13 -6.37 16.21 -9.02
CA LYS A 13 -5.38 17.07 -8.35
C LYS A 13 -5.81 17.55 -6.97
N LYS A 14 -7.11 17.80 -6.78
CA LYS A 14 -7.63 18.38 -5.53
C LYS A 14 -8.05 17.33 -4.50
N LYS A 15 -8.19 16.07 -4.92
CA LYS A 15 -8.61 14.98 -4.04
C LYS A 15 -7.75 13.75 -4.31
N PRO A 16 -6.51 13.74 -3.79
CA PRO A 16 -5.66 12.57 -4.00
C PRO A 16 -6.24 11.37 -3.28
N LEU A 17 -6.25 10.26 -3.98
CA LEU A 17 -6.61 8.96 -3.43
C LEU A 17 -5.42 8.04 -3.68
N TYR A 18 -5.07 7.25 -2.70
CA TYR A 18 -3.91 6.36 -2.80
C TYR A 18 -4.34 4.91 -2.74
N ARG A 19 -3.64 4.10 -3.50
CA ARG A 19 -3.84 2.65 -3.51
C ARG A 19 -2.58 2.00 -2.96
N ILE A 20 -2.74 1.03 -2.07
CA ILE A 20 -1.62 0.28 -1.52
C ILE A 20 -1.41 -0.93 -2.42
N ILE A 21 -0.25 -1.00 -3.06
CA ILE A 21 0.03 -2.04 -4.04
C ILE A 21 1.33 -2.76 -3.74
N VAL A 22 1.39 -4.01 -4.19
CA VAL A 22 2.59 -4.84 -4.13
C VAL A 22 3.24 -4.81 -5.50
N VAL A 23 4.52 -4.46 -5.55
CA VAL A 23 5.27 -4.36 -6.81
C VAL A 23 6.60 -5.07 -6.68
N ASP A 24 7.11 -5.53 -7.83
CA ASP A 24 8.48 -6.00 -7.92
C ASP A 24 9.40 -4.78 -7.92
N SER A 25 10.45 -4.80 -7.10
CA SER A 25 11.39 -3.70 -6.99
C SER A 25 12.07 -3.35 -8.30
N ARG A 26 12.06 -4.27 -9.26
CA ARG A 26 12.64 -4.06 -10.59
C ARG A 26 11.67 -3.41 -11.57
N SER A 27 10.38 -3.37 -11.23
CA SER A 27 9.38 -2.79 -12.12
C SER A 27 9.53 -1.28 -12.19
N PRO A 28 9.32 -0.69 -13.38
CA PRO A 28 9.29 0.76 -13.48
C PRO A 28 8.22 1.37 -12.59
N ARG A 29 8.42 2.61 -12.20
CA ARG A 29 7.47 3.34 -11.35
C ARG A 29 6.05 3.29 -11.88
N ASP A 30 5.89 3.36 -13.21
CA ASP A 30 4.60 3.32 -13.88
C ASP A 30 4.24 1.92 -14.37
N GLY A 31 5.00 0.92 -13.95
CA GLY A 31 4.77 -0.46 -14.35
C GLY A 31 3.59 -1.08 -13.63
N ARG A 32 3.25 -2.28 -14.07
CA ARG A 32 2.15 -3.02 -13.48
C ARG A 32 2.51 -3.47 -12.07
N PHE A 33 1.52 -3.42 -11.18
CA PHE A 33 1.67 -3.97 -9.84
C PHE A 33 1.27 -5.45 -9.83
N ILE A 34 1.76 -6.17 -8.82
CA ILE A 34 1.45 -7.58 -8.64
C ILE A 34 0.04 -7.74 -8.06
N GLU A 35 -0.27 -6.95 -7.03
CA GLU A 35 -1.55 -7.06 -6.35
C GLU A 35 -1.89 -5.77 -5.62
N GLU A 36 -3.16 -5.46 -5.52
CA GLU A 36 -3.65 -4.35 -4.72
C GLU A 36 -4.14 -4.89 -3.39
N ILE A 37 -3.64 -4.34 -2.29
CA ILE A 37 -4.01 -4.79 -0.96
C ILE A 37 -4.86 -3.81 -0.18
N GLY A 38 -5.02 -2.59 -0.67
CA GLY A 38 -5.86 -1.63 0.03
C GLY A 38 -5.88 -0.26 -0.59
N THR A 39 -6.61 0.63 0.06
CA THR A 39 -6.72 2.03 -0.36
C THR A 39 -6.54 2.94 0.86
N TYR A 40 -6.10 4.15 0.59
CA TYR A 40 -5.92 5.17 1.61
C TYR A 40 -6.49 6.49 1.10
N ASP A 41 -7.44 7.05 1.83
CA ASP A 41 -8.07 8.32 1.50
C ASP A 41 -7.77 9.35 2.58
N PRO A 42 -6.81 10.25 2.35
CA PRO A 42 -6.46 11.28 3.33
C PRO A 42 -7.45 12.45 3.36
N ASN A 43 -8.37 12.52 2.40
CA ASN A 43 -9.33 13.62 2.31
C ASN A 43 -10.46 13.51 3.32
N LYS A 44 -10.68 12.31 3.86
CA LYS A 44 -11.70 12.11 4.89
C LYS A 44 -11.15 12.46 6.27
N ASN A 45 -12.02 12.91 7.13
CA ASN A 45 -11.64 13.23 8.50
C ASN A 45 -12.47 12.39 9.47
N PRO A 46 -11.88 11.36 10.14
CA PRO A 46 -10.47 10.97 10.00
C PRO A 46 -10.16 10.30 8.66
N SER A 47 -8.88 10.24 8.33
CA SER A 47 -8.44 9.58 7.11
C SER A 47 -8.95 8.14 7.06
N GLU A 48 -9.43 7.71 5.90
CA GLU A 48 -9.94 6.36 5.74
C GLU A 48 -8.86 5.46 5.16
N ILE A 49 -8.60 4.35 5.86
CA ILE A 49 -7.65 3.34 5.41
C ILE A 49 -8.40 2.02 5.33
N LYS A 50 -8.41 1.43 4.13
CA LYS A 50 -9.01 0.12 3.91
C LYS A 50 -7.91 -0.82 3.45
N ILE A 51 -7.62 -1.84 4.23
CA ILE A 51 -6.56 -2.79 3.92
C ILE A 51 -7.10 -4.21 4.09
N ASN A 52 -6.80 -5.05 3.10
CA ASN A 52 -7.08 -6.48 3.23
C ASN A 52 -5.97 -7.08 4.11
N GLU A 53 -6.29 -7.35 5.35
CA GLU A 53 -5.32 -7.85 6.33
C GLU A 53 -4.70 -9.17 5.90
N GLU A 54 -5.48 -10.06 5.33
CA GLU A 54 -4.97 -11.36 4.89
C GLU A 54 -3.89 -11.20 3.82
N LEU A 55 -4.16 -10.36 2.82
CA LEU A 55 -3.19 -10.11 1.77
C LEU A 55 -1.96 -9.39 2.30
N ALA A 56 -2.16 -8.39 3.16
CA ALA A 56 -1.05 -7.66 3.74
C ALA A 56 -0.13 -8.59 4.54
N LYS A 57 -0.70 -9.41 5.39
CA LYS A 57 0.08 -10.37 6.20
C LYS A 57 0.77 -11.41 5.32
N LYS A 58 0.08 -11.89 4.30
CA LYS A 58 0.66 -12.84 3.36
C LYS A 58 1.92 -12.29 2.71
N TRP A 59 1.84 -11.06 2.20
CA TRP A 59 2.98 -10.45 1.54
C TRP A 59 4.11 -10.11 2.50
N LEU A 60 3.78 -9.63 3.70
CA LEU A 60 4.78 -9.36 4.72
C LEU A 60 5.50 -10.65 5.13
N ASN A 61 4.76 -11.75 5.30
CA ASN A 61 5.35 -13.04 5.63
C ASN A 61 6.23 -13.58 4.50
N ASN A 62 5.94 -13.21 3.26
CA ASN A 62 6.74 -13.59 2.10
C ASN A 62 7.94 -12.69 1.88
N GLY A 63 8.18 -11.75 2.78
CA GLY A 63 9.35 -10.88 2.70
C GLY A 63 9.15 -9.57 1.96
N ALA A 64 7.91 -9.22 1.62
CA ALA A 64 7.64 -7.93 1.00
C ALA A 64 7.98 -6.80 1.97
N GLN A 65 8.65 -5.76 1.47
CA GLN A 65 9.08 -4.65 2.31
C GLN A 65 8.19 -3.42 2.07
N PRO A 66 7.47 -2.97 3.10
CA PRO A 66 6.67 -1.75 2.96
C PRO A 66 7.56 -0.50 2.97
N THR A 67 7.17 0.50 2.19
CA THR A 67 7.80 1.82 2.29
C THR A 67 7.47 2.41 3.66
N ASP A 68 8.21 3.46 4.05
CA ASP A 68 7.99 4.10 5.35
C ASP A 68 6.54 4.54 5.55
N VAL A 69 5.93 5.11 4.52
CA VAL A 69 4.55 5.56 4.60
C VAL A 69 3.60 4.37 4.77
N VAL A 70 3.80 3.31 4.00
CA VAL A 70 2.97 2.10 4.09
C VAL A 70 3.15 1.43 5.45
N ALA A 71 4.37 1.38 5.96
CA ALA A 71 4.64 0.83 7.27
C ALA A 71 3.85 1.57 8.35
N LYS A 72 3.80 2.89 8.27
CA LYS A 72 3.01 3.69 9.20
C LYS A 72 1.52 3.41 9.08
N LEU A 73 1.02 3.27 7.86
CA LEU A 73 -0.39 2.94 7.63
C LEU A 73 -0.75 1.57 8.19
N PHE A 74 0.13 0.59 8.01
CA PHE A 74 -0.07 -0.74 8.56
C PHE A 74 -0.13 -0.68 10.09
N LYS A 75 0.73 0.10 10.70
CA LYS A 75 0.77 0.25 12.15
C LYS A 75 -0.53 0.88 12.66
N VAL A 76 -1.02 1.90 11.98
CA VAL A 76 -2.29 2.55 12.33
C VAL A 76 -3.46 1.58 12.19
N ALA A 77 -3.43 0.72 11.18
CA ALA A 77 -4.47 -0.28 10.95
C ALA A 77 -4.33 -1.51 11.84
N GLY A 78 -3.26 -1.59 12.63
CA GLY A 78 -3.04 -2.73 13.52
C GLY A 78 -2.49 -3.97 12.82
N ILE A 79 -1.91 -3.81 11.65
CA ILE A 79 -1.33 -4.92 10.89
C ILE A 79 0.16 -5.00 11.19
N GLU A 80 0.59 -6.10 11.75
CA GLU A 80 1.99 -6.35 12.04
C GLU A 80 2.43 -7.66 11.41
N LYS A 81 3.71 -7.71 11.10
CA LYS A 81 4.31 -8.91 10.55
C LYS A 81 4.32 -10.06 11.57
#